data_5b0feb0298f5c7e76b87986644ba725a
#
_entry.id   5b0feb0298f5c7e76b87986644ba725a
#
_cell.length_a   1.000
_cell.length_b   1.000
_cell.length_c   1.000
_cell.angle_alpha   90.00
_cell.angle_beta   90.00
_cell.angle_gamma   90.00
#
_symmetry.space_group_name_H-M   'P 1'
#
loop_
_entity.id
_entity.type
_entity.pdbx_description
1 polymer ?
#
loop_
_entity_poly.entity_id
_entity_poly.type
_entity_poly.pdbx_seq_one_letter_code
_entity_poly.pdbx_strand_id
1 'polypeptide(L)'
;RNMNVIEYNGHLLLIDCGVLFPEEEQPGVDLILPDFHYIKDRLDKVEALVLTHGHEDHIGGVPYLLKLRPDIPLIGSKLTLAFVEAKCKEHRINPRLVEVKGRDKLKVGPFNLEFVNVTHSIPDALAVFVQTPAGSLIDTGDIKLDQLPLDHRITDLVEFGKLGEKGVDLLMMDSTNAEVPGFVKPETTIGPALDQAFAQATRKIIVASFSSHVHRVQQVVDAAHKYGRKVVFVGRSMVRNMSIAADLGYLRLPEDTVIDLKKAHDVQDDKLVYMCTGSQGEPMAALGRIADGNHRDITINEFDTVILASSLIPGNEHGVYKIINKLVQLGARVVNRDNAAVHVSGHCNEGELLYMYNIVKPKCAMPIHGENRHLVANGMIAVKTGVDPQNVVLAEDGDVVDLYHGQAAVVGSVPCGYVYVDGDSVGELTEDELEKRRILGTEGFVSSFVVVDTETADVVAGPKIYLNAVAEDESEFDKVRHQIVEQLQDAMMAGTHDTYKLQQIMRRTLGSWVARQLHRKPMIVPVVADIAQDVDEAMGLNAAQ
;
A
#
# COMPACT_ATOMS: atom_id res chain seq x y z
N ARG A 1 -4.85 1.18 -3.62
CA ARG A 1 -4.41 1.50 -5.00
C ARG A 1 -5.56 2.16 -5.77
N ASN A 2 -5.71 3.44 -5.57
CA ASN A 2 -6.78 4.17 -6.24
C ASN A 2 -6.36 4.50 -7.67
N MET A 3 -7.19 4.14 -8.65
CA MET A 3 -7.05 4.54 -10.03
C MET A 3 -8.40 4.41 -10.72
N ASN A 4 -9.00 5.53 -11.08
CA ASN A 4 -10.24 5.59 -11.84
C ASN A 4 -9.95 5.96 -13.30
N VAL A 5 -10.58 5.28 -14.26
CA VAL A 5 -10.47 5.56 -15.68
C VAL A 5 -11.79 6.07 -16.19
N ILE A 6 -11.84 7.33 -16.60
CA ILE A 6 -13.01 7.95 -17.20
C ILE A 6 -12.85 7.93 -18.73
N GLU A 7 -13.76 7.29 -19.43
CA GLU A 7 -13.72 7.20 -20.88
C GLU A 7 -14.90 7.95 -21.51
N TYR A 8 -14.59 8.77 -22.51
CA TYR A 8 -15.59 9.45 -23.35
C TYR A 8 -15.11 9.51 -24.81
N ASN A 9 -15.88 8.92 -25.73
CA ASN A 9 -15.56 8.86 -27.17
C ASN A 9 -14.13 8.37 -27.49
N GLY A 10 -13.65 7.36 -26.76
CA GLY A 10 -12.31 6.81 -26.93
C GLY A 10 -11.16 7.63 -26.33
N HIS A 11 -11.45 8.76 -25.70
CA HIS A 11 -10.49 9.54 -24.92
C HIS A 11 -10.53 9.09 -23.46
N LEU A 12 -9.38 9.03 -22.80
CA LEU A 12 -9.23 8.56 -21.43
C LEU A 12 -8.74 9.70 -20.54
N LEU A 13 -9.38 9.88 -19.40
CA LEU A 13 -8.90 10.67 -18.27
C LEU A 13 -8.66 9.75 -17.10
N LEU A 14 -7.49 9.78 -16.50
CA LEU A 14 -7.17 9.03 -15.31
C LEU A 14 -7.33 9.91 -14.07
N ILE A 15 -7.87 9.35 -12.98
CA ILE A 15 -7.91 10.00 -11.67
C ILE A 15 -7.18 9.08 -10.69
N ASP A 16 -6.10 9.59 -10.11
CA ASP A 16 -5.15 8.91 -9.25
C ASP A 16 -4.43 7.71 -9.89
N CYS A 17 -3.33 7.31 -9.32
CA CYS A 17 -2.54 6.13 -9.67
C CYS A 17 -1.71 5.73 -8.46
N GLY A 18 -2.35 5.04 -7.53
CA GLY A 18 -1.79 4.71 -6.23
C GLY A 18 -1.20 3.31 -6.16
N VAL A 19 -0.67 2.96 -4.99
CA VAL A 19 -0.18 1.63 -4.67
C VAL A 19 -0.86 1.07 -3.43
N LEU A 20 -0.79 -0.25 -3.25
CA LEU A 20 -0.96 -0.90 -1.95
C LEU A 20 0.40 -1.39 -1.46
N PHE A 21 0.53 -1.47 -0.15
CA PHE A 21 1.64 -2.16 0.48
C PHE A 21 1.29 -3.64 0.66
N PRO A 22 2.27 -4.55 0.56
CA PRO A 22 2.03 -5.98 0.73
C PRO A 22 1.71 -6.30 2.19
N GLU A 23 0.90 -7.33 2.37
CA GLU A 23 0.60 -7.97 3.65
C GLU A 23 1.54 -9.16 3.91
N GLU A 24 1.36 -9.88 5.03
CA GLU A 24 2.18 -11.06 5.38
C GLU A 24 2.05 -12.18 4.33
N GLU A 25 0.93 -12.22 3.61
CA GLU A 25 0.64 -13.20 2.55
C GLU A 25 1.46 -12.98 1.26
N GLN A 26 2.11 -11.82 1.10
CA GLN A 26 2.91 -11.48 -0.09
C GLN A 26 4.42 -11.32 0.25
N PRO A 27 5.10 -12.38 0.67
CA PRO A 27 6.49 -12.29 1.11
C PRO A 27 7.42 -11.84 -0.04
N GLY A 28 8.23 -10.80 0.23
CA GLY A 28 9.20 -10.27 -0.72
C GLY A 28 8.62 -9.31 -1.77
N VAL A 29 7.33 -8.98 -1.70
CA VAL A 29 6.74 -7.92 -2.52
C VAL A 29 7.03 -6.57 -1.86
N ASP A 30 7.47 -5.58 -2.65
CA ASP A 30 7.70 -4.22 -2.17
C ASP A 30 6.45 -3.35 -2.26
N LEU A 31 5.73 -3.45 -3.39
CA LEU A 31 4.53 -2.66 -3.71
C LEU A 31 3.59 -3.46 -4.61
N ILE A 32 2.30 -3.08 -4.58
CA ILE A 32 1.27 -3.60 -5.48
C ILE A 32 0.71 -2.44 -6.29
N LEU A 33 0.87 -2.49 -7.61
CA LEU A 33 0.42 -1.46 -8.55
C LEU A 33 -1.01 -1.74 -9.03
N PRO A 34 -1.71 -0.70 -9.56
CA PRO A 34 -2.88 -0.92 -10.41
C PRO A 34 -2.49 -1.73 -11.65
N ASP A 35 -3.43 -2.52 -12.15
CA ASP A 35 -3.27 -3.20 -13.43
C ASP A 35 -3.52 -2.22 -14.58
N PHE A 36 -2.48 -1.93 -15.36
CA PHE A 36 -2.57 -1.05 -16.52
C PHE A 36 -3.07 -1.76 -17.80
N HIS A 37 -3.44 -3.05 -17.71
CA HIS A 37 -3.80 -3.85 -18.90
C HIS A 37 -4.88 -3.18 -19.75
N TYR A 38 -5.93 -2.65 -19.12
CA TYR A 38 -7.04 -1.98 -19.81
C TYR A 38 -6.60 -0.75 -20.62
N ILE A 39 -5.60 0.00 -20.17
CA ILE A 39 -5.13 1.22 -20.84
C ILE A 39 -3.86 1.03 -21.66
N LYS A 40 -3.14 -0.09 -21.51
CA LYS A 40 -1.80 -0.32 -22.07
C LYS A 40 -1.73 -0.11 -23.59
N ASP A 41 -2.70 -0.65 -24.32
CA ASP A 41 -2.75 -0.53 -25.78
C ASP A 41 -3.42 0.78 -26.25
N ARG A 42 -3.85 1.63 -25.33
CA ARG A 42 -4.55 2.88 -25.58
C ARG A 42 -3.93 4.07 -24.83
N LEU A 43 -2.67 3.96 -24.46
CA LEU A 43 -1.96 5.04 -23.75
C LEU A 43 -1.94 6.35 -24.57
N ASP A 44 -1.96 6.27 -25.91
CA ASP A 44 -2.09 7.43 -26.80
C ASP A 44 -3.42 8.19 -26.65
N LYS A 45 -4.44 7.55 -26.09
CA LYS A 45 -5.76 8.13 -25.80
C LYS A 45 -5.87 8.76 -24.42
N VAL A 46 -4.87 8.56 -23.56
CA VAL A 46 -4.84 9.18 -22.22
C VAL A 46 -4.52 10.67 -22.37
N GLU A 47 -5.49 11.50 -22.05
CA GLU A 47 -5.37 12.96 -22.15
C GLU A 47 -4.58 13.55 -20.98
N ALA A 48 -4.81 13.04 -19.76
CA ALA A 48 -4.11 13.44 -18.56
C ALA A 48 -4.34 12.43 -17.41
N LEU A 49 -3.51 12.54 -16.37
CA LEU A 49 -3.73 11.97 -15.06
C LEU A 49 -3.97 13.10 -14.06
N VAL A 50 -5.15 13.11 -13.45
CA VAL A 50 -5.52 14.03 -12.35
C VAL A 50 -5.14 13.36 -11.04
N LEU A 51 -4.49 14.09 -10.14
CA LEU A 51 -4.08 13.62 -8.83
C LEU A 51 -4.81 14.41 -7.75
N THR A 52 -5.61 13.71 -6.95
CA THR A 52 -6.44 14.32 -5.92
C THR A 52 -5.62 14.84 -4.75
N HIS A 53 -4.66 14.05 -4.28
CA HIS A 53 -3.77 14.41 -3.16
C HIS A 53 -2.50 13.55 -3.12
N GLY A 54 -1.58 13.84 -2.19
CA GLY A 54 -0.23 13.30 -2.18
C GLY A 54 0.01 12.04 -1.34
N HIS A 55 -1.00 11.24 -1.00
CA HIS A 55 -0.81 9.95 -0.34
C HIS A 55 -0.37 8.86 -1.33
N GLU A 56 0.35 7.86 -0.81
CA GLU A 56 0.97 6.80 -1.62
C GLU A 56 -0.05 5.95 -2.38
N ASP A 57 -1.20 5.69 -1.78
CA ASP A 57 -2.30 4.94 -2.39
C ASP A 57 -3.07 5.73 -3.47
N HIS A 58 -2.64 6.99 -3.74
CA HIS A 58 -3.12 7.85 -4.82
C HIS A 58 -2.01 8.24 -5.82
N ILE A 59 -0.75 8.32 -5.39
CA ILE A 59 0.35 8.76 -6.27
C ILE A 59 1.48 7.73 -6.44
N GLY A 60 1.50 6.67 -5.65
CA GLY A 60 2.64 5.74 -5.60
C GLY A 60 2.94 5.02 -6.91
N GLY A 61 1.91 4.76 -7.73
CA GLY A 61 2.03 4.09 -9.03
C GLY A 61 2.42 5.01 -10.20
N VAL A 62 2.40 6.33 -10.00
CA VAL A 62 2.66 7.33 -11.07
C VAL A 62 3.98 7.08 -11.80
N PRO A 63 5.13 6.85 -11.15
CA PRO A 63 6.38 6.59 -11.87
C PRO A 63 6.32 5.37 -12.78
N TYR A 64 5.57 4.34 -12.40
CA TYR A 64 5.42 3.13 -13.19
C TYR A 64 4.55 3.36 -14.42
N LEU A 65 3.46 4.13 -14.30
CA LEU A 65 2.65 4.56 -15.44
C LEU A 65 3.48 5.42 -16.41
N LEU A 66 4.27 6.36 -15.91
CA LEU A 66 5.11 7.23 -16.74
C LEU A 66 6.30 6.49 -17.39
N LYS A 67 6.72 5.33 -16.90
CA LYS A 67 7.65 4.46 -17.64
C LYS A 67 7.03 3.94 -18.95
N LEU A 68 5.71 3.77 -18.98
CA LEU A 68 4.99 3.33 -20.19
C LEU A 68 4.74 4.50 -21.16
N ARG A 69 4.40 5.69 -20.62
CA ARG A 69 4.20 6.91 -21.41
C ARG A 69 4.63 8.15 -20.61
N PRO A 70 5.86 8.64 -20.82
CA PRO A 70 6.47 9.72 -20.01
C PRO A 70 5.84 11.11 -20.17
N ASP A 71 5.11 11.35 -21.25
CA ASP A 71 4.55 12.66 -21.62
C ASP A 71 3.12 12.90 -21.15
N ILE A 72 2.51 11.95 -20.39
CA ILE A 72 1.18 12.14 -19.80
C ILE A 72 1.21 13.38 -18.89
N PRO A 73 0.33 14.39 -19.14
CA PRO A 73 0.24 15.53 -18.24
C PRO A 73 -0.29 15.11 -16.87
N LEU A 74 0.42 15.48 -15.80
CA LEU A 74 -0.01 15.29 -14.42
C LEU A 74 -0.64 16.58 -13.93
N ILE A 75 -1.92 16.52 -13.55
CA ILE A 75 -2.70 17.67 -13.08
C ILE A 75 -2.94 17.47 -11.58
N GLY A 76 -2.60 18.44 -10.75
CA GLY A 76 -2.80 18.34 -9.32
C GLY A 76 -2.44 19.62 -8.59
N SER A 77 -2.60 19.61 -7.28
CA SER A 77 -2.19 20.72 -6.42
C SER A 77 -0.67 20.81 -6.29
N LYS A 78 -0.20 21.98 -5.85
CA LYS A 78 1.23 22.29 -5.75
C LYS A 78 1.99 21.26 -4.89
N LEU A 79 1.47 20.91 -3.71
CA LEU A 79 2.12 19.94 -2.81
C LEU A 79 2.10 18.53 -3.41
N THR A 80 0.96 18.10 -3.93
CA THR A 80 0.80 16.79 -4.59
C THR A 80 1.79 16.61 -5.72
N LEU A 81 1.87 17.60 -6.63
CA LEU A 81 2.79 17.55 -7.76
C LEU A 81 4.26 17.56 -7.32
N ALA A 82 4.62 18.30 -6.27
CA ALA A 82 6.00 18.30 -5.76
C ALA A 82 6.40 16.93 -5.15
N PHE A 83 5.47 16.25 -4.46
CA PHE A 83 5.73 14.89 -3.98
C PHE A 83 5.91 13.91 -5.16
N VAL A 84 5.05 13.99 -6.17
CA VAL A 84 5.15 13.16 -7.37
C VAL A 84 6.43 13.44 -8.15
N GLU A 85 6.80 14.71 -8.32
CA GLU A 85 8.05 15.07 -9.00
C GLU A 85 9.27 14.45 -8.31
N ALA A 86 9.31 14.51 -6.96
CA ALA A 86 10.38 13.92 -6.19
C ALA A 86 10.46 12.40 -6.36
N LYS A 87 9.30 11.70 -6.40
CA LYS A 87 9.23 10.26 -6.71
C LYS A 87 9.69 9.96 -8.13
N CYS A 88 9.23 10.71 -9.11
CA CYS A 88 9.63 10.54 -10.50
C CYS A 88 11.14 10.72 -10.70
N LYS A 89 11.76 11.67 -9.97
CA LYS A 89 13.22 11.86 -9.98
C LYS A 89 13.99 10.63 -9.49
N GLU A 90 13.48 9.90 -8.49
CA GLU A 90 14.07 8.63 -8.05
C GLU A 90 14.09 7.58 -9.17
N HIS A 91 13.07 7.60 -10.04
CA HIS A 91 12.96 6.75 -11.23
C HIS A 91 13.58 7.37 -12.49
N ARG A 92 14.28 8.52 -12.39
CA ARG A 92 14.90 9.27 -13.51
C ARG A 92 13.90 9.73 -14.57
N ILE A 93 12.67 10.02 -14.15
CA ILE A 93 11.61 10.53 -15.02
C ILE A 93 11.43 12.03 -14.73
N ASN A 94 11.26 12.82 -15.79
CA ASN A 94 10.93 14.23 -15.70
C ASN A 94 9.46 14.43 -16.13
N PRO A 95 8.51 14.54 -15.17
CA PRO A 95 7.09 14.57 -15.48
C PRO A 95 6.65 15.93 -16.03
N ARG A 96 5.60 15.93 -16.86
CA ARG A 96 4.91 17.14 -17.32
C ARG A 96 3.86 17.53 -16.29
N LEU A 97 4.12 18.60 -15.52
CA LEU A 97 3.27 19.04 -14.42
C LEU A 97 2.34 20.19 -14.84
N VAL A 98 1.09 20.14 -14.40
CA VAL A 98 0.08 21.18 -14.59
C VAL A 98 -0.52 21.47 -13.21
N GLU A 99 -0.08 22.57 -12.60
CA GLU A 99 -0.55 22.98 -11.27
C GLU A 99 -1.96 23.58 -11.36
N VAL A 100 -2.83 23.15 -10.45
CA VAL A 100 -4.19 23.65 -10.26
C VAL A 100 -4.48 23.85 -8.78
N LYS A 101 -5.49 24.65 -8.47
CA LYS A 101 -6.01 24.89 -7.12
C LYS A 101 -7.53 24.85 -7.13
N GLY A 102 -8.13 24.85 -5.97
CA GLY A 102 -9.59 24.91 -5.84
C GLY A 102 -10.19 26.07 -6.64
N ARG A 103 -11.31 25.80 -7.29
CA ARG A 103 -12.06 26.65 -8.22
C ARG A 103 -11.42 26.88 -9.59
N ASP A 104 -10.24 26.35 -9.85
CA ASP A 104 -9.68 26.38 -11.21
C ASP A 104 -10.52 25.50 -12.14
N LYS A 105 -10.56 25.91 -13.41
CA LYS A 105 -11.24 25.21 -14.49
C LYS A 105 -10.24 24.93 -15.60
N LEU A 106 -10.25 23.70 -16.08
CA LEU A 106 -9.32 23.28 -17.11
C LEU A 106 -10.05 22.40 -18.14
N LYS A 107 -9.75 22.60 -19.41
CA LYS A 107 -10.22 21.72 -20.47
C LYS A 107 -9.11 20.80 -20.92
N VAL A 108 -9.35 19.50 -20.89
CA VAL A 108 -8.41 18.45 -21.25
C VAL A 108 -9.08 17.49 -22.23
N GLY A 109 -8.67 17.52 -23.50
CA GLY A 109 -9.40 16.81 -24.55
C GLY A 109 -10.90 17.14 -24.54
N PRO A 110 -11.79 16.14 -24.47
CA PRO A 110 -13.24 16.37 -24.38
C PRO A 110 -13.74 16.64 -22.95
N PHE A 111 -12.88 16.56 -21.94
CA PHE A 111 -13.25 16.71 -20.53
C PHE A 111 -13.12 18.17 -20.09
N ASN A 112 -14.16 18.70 -19.44
CA ASN A 112 -14.10 19.98 -18.72
C ASN A 112 -13.97 19.64 -17.23
N LEU A 113 -12.90 20.11 -16.61
CA LEU A 113 -12.56 19.85 -15.21
C LEU A 113 -12.78 21.11 -14.36
N GLU A 114 -13.34 20.95 -13.17
CA GLU A 114 -13.40 21.98 -12.12
C GLU A 114 -12.87 21.34 -10.83
N PHE A 115 -12.02 22.05 -10.09
CA PHE A 115 -11.38 21.54 -8.88
C PHE A 115 -12.00 22.17 -7.65
N VAL A 116 -12.17 21.37 -6.59
CA VAL A 116 -12.75 21.82 -5.33
C VAL A 116 -11.79 21.51 -4.19
N ASN A 117 -11.48 22.50 -3.34
CA ASN A 117 -10.66 22.23 -2.15
C ASN A 117 -11.41 21.31 -1.20
N VAL A 118 -10.72 20.29 -0.72
CA VAL A 118 -11.19 19.40 0.35
C VAL A 118 -10.18 19.34 1.49
N THR A 119 -10.64 19.09 2.70
CA THR A 119 -9.77 18.77 3.82
C THR A 119 -9.55 17.27 3.88
N HIS A 120 -8.33 16.90 4.21
CA HIS A 120 -7.91 15.53 4.47
C HIS A 120 -6.78 15.53 5.51
N SER A 121 -6.09 14.41 5.70
CA SER A 121 -4.93 14.31 6.60
C SER A 121 -3.67 14.98 6.03
N ILE A 122 -3.67 15.33 4.75
CA ILE A 122 -2.60 16.04 4.04
C ILE A 122 -3.14 17.39 3.52
N PRO A 123 -2.32 18.48 3.53
CA PRO A 123 -2.72 19.74 2.92
C PRO A 123 -2.93 19.63 1.42
N ASP A 124 -3.69 20.59 0.88
CA ASP A 124 -3.81 20.85 -0.55
C ASP A 124 -4.53 19.76 -1.35
N ALA A 125 -5.38 18.95 -0.68
CA ALA A 125 -6.21 17.94 -1.33
C ALA A 125 -7.33 18.58 -2.17
N LEU A 126 -7.69 17.93 -3.27
CA LEU A 126 -8.68 18.38 -4.24
C LEU A 126 -9.67 17.26 -4.58
N ALA A 127 -10.95 17.61 -4.65
CA ALA A 127 -11.93 16.87 -5.42
C ALA A 127 -11.95 17.37 -6.86
N VAL A 128 -12.38 16.56 -7.80
CA VAL A 128 -12.50 16.91 -9.21
C VAL A 128 -13.91 16.69 -9.72
N PHE A 129 -14.50 17.74 -10.32
CA PHE A 129 -15.72 17.63 -11.12
C PHE A 129 -15.32 17.48 -12.58
N VAL A 130 -15.84 16.43 -13.22
CA VAL A 130 -15.61 16.12 -14.63
C VAL A 130 -16.92 16.24 -15.37
N GLN A 131 -16.94 17.03 -16.43
CA GLN A 131 -18.11 17.22 -17.29
C GLN A 131 -17.78 16.90 -18.73
N THR A 132 -18.65 16.09 -19.35
CA THR A 132 -18.66 15.77 -20.77
C THR A 132 -20.07 16.02 -21.34
N PRO A 133 -20.26 15.99 -22.66
CA PRO A 133 -21.61 16.03 -23.25
C PRO A 133 -22.52 14.85 -22.84
N ALA A 134 -21.97 13.72 -22.37
CA ALA A 134 -22.73 12.55 -21.95
C ALA A 134 -23.21 12.62 -20.49
N GLY A 135 -22.53 13.41 -19.66
CA GLY A 135 -22.88 13.53 -18.25
C GLY A 135 -21.77 14.18 -17.42
N SER A 136 -22.02 14.28 -16.13
CA SER A 136 -21.12 14.90 -15.16
C SER A 136 -20.89 13.98 -13.96
N LEU A 137 -19.68 14.00 -13.43
CA LEU A 137 -19.35 13.29 -12.19
C LEU A 137 -18.48 14.15 -11.27
N ILE A 138 -18.53 13.86 -9.99
CA ILE A 138 -17.57 14.32 -8.98
C ILE A 138 -16.85 13.10 -8.43
N ASP A 139 -15.51 13.15 -8.44
CA ASP A 139 -14.66 12.29 -7.62
C ASP A 139 -14.16 13.11 -6.44
N THR A 140 -14.51 12.73 -5.22
CA THR A 140 -14.13 13.48 -4.02
C THR A 140 -12.68 13.34 -3.66
N GLY A 141 -11.97 12.31 -4.20
CA GLY A 141 -10.77 11.82 -3.55
C GLY A 141 -11.07 11.50 -2.09
N ASP A 142 -10.06 11.53 -1.24
CA ASP A 142 -10.21 11.38 0.20
C ASP A 142 -10.62 12.70 0.84
N ILE A 143 -11.68 12.66 1.64
CA ILE A 143 -12.33 13.86 2.14
C ILE A 143 -12.79 13.75 3.60
N LYS A 144 -12.65 14.85 4.33
CA LYS A 144 -13.40 15.12 5.57
C LYS A 144 -13.94 16.56 5.57
N LEU A 145 -14.84 16.87 6.50
CA LEU A 145 -15.37 18.24 6.67
C LEU A 145 -14.79 18.87 7.94
N ASP A 146 -13.45 19.00 8.01
CA ASP A 146 -12.80 19.64 9.15
C ASP A 146 -13.13 21.15 9.19
N GLN A 147 -13.81 21.56 10.25
CA GLN A 147 -14.22 22.96 10.44
C GLN A 147 -13.15 23.81 11.15
N LEU A 148 -12.12 23.16 11.71
CA LEU A 148 -11.01 23.82 12.41
C LEU A 148 -9.66 23.24 11.94
N PRO A 149 -9.39 23.26 10.61
CA PRO A 149 -8.15 22.73 10.06
C PRO A 149 -6.95 23.61 10.48
N LEU A 150 -5.79 22.97 10.64
CA LEU A 150 -4.55 23.64 11.07
C LEU A 150 -4.05 24.73 10.12
N ASP A 151 -4.30 24.57 8.85
CA ASP A 151 -3.89 25.49 7.79
C ASP A 151 -4.98 26.48 7.38
N HIS A 152 -6.13 26.46 8.06
CA HIS A 152 -7.31 27.30 7.80
C HIS A 152 -7.97 27.07 6.43
N ARG A 153 -7.63 25.99 5.70
CA ARG A 153 -8.26 25.60 4.43
C ARG A 153 -9.37 24.60 4.72
N ILE A 154 -10.59 25.07 4.66
CA ILE A 154 -11.78 24.23 4.83
C ILE A 154 -12.18 23.56 3.50
N THR A 155 -12.96 22.48 3.58
CA THR A 155 -13.66 21.93 2.43
C THR A 155 -14.64 22.95 1.88
N ASP A 156 -14.56 23.24 0.58
CA ASP A 156 -15.36 24.29 -0.07
C ASP A 156 -16.78 23.82 -0.36
N LEU A 157 -17.60 23.74 0.68
CA LEU A 157 -19.01 23.33 0.57
C LEU A 157 -19.84 24.29 -0.32
N VAL A 158 -19.42 25.54 -0.45
CA VAL A 158 -20.08 26.51 -1.34
C VAL A 158 -19.91 26.09 -2.80
N GLU A 159 -18.72 25.63 -3.17
CA GLU A 159 -18.47 25.18 -4.54
C GLU A 159 -19.18 23.86 -4.81
N PHE A 160 -19.17 22.90 -3.88
CA PHE A 160 -19.99 21.69 -3.98
C PHE A 160 -21.47 22.01 -4.16
N GLY A 161 -22.01 22.99 -3.41
CA GLY A 161 -23.40 23.43 -3.57
C GLY A 161 -23.71 23.99 -4.95
N LYS A 162 -22.80 24.82 -5.52
CA LYS A 162 -22.95 25.34 -6.89
C LYS A 162 -22.91 24.22 -7.95
N LEU A 163 -22.03 23.23 -7.76
CA LEU A 163 -21.99 22.07 -8.64
C LEU A 163 -23.28 21.27 -8.54
N GLY A 164 -23.83 21.09 -7.31
CA GLY A 164 -25.13 20.49 -7.10
C GLY A 164 -26.27 21.24 -7.80
N GLU A 165 -26.30 22.58 -7.75
CA GLU A 165 -27.27 23.42 -8.48
C GLU A 165 -27.11 23.28 -10.00
N LYS A 166 -25.89 23.15 -10.50
CA LYS A 166 -25.57 22.92 -11.92
C LYS A 166 -26.08 21.54 -12.38
N GLY A 167 -26.17 20.58 -11.46
CA GLY A 167 -26.54 19.19 -11.67
C GLY A 167 -25.34 18.27 -11.72
N VAL A 168 -25.35 17.25 -10.87
CA VAL A 168 -24.33 16.20 -10.80
C VAL A 168 -25.00 14.86 -11.09
N ASP A 169 -24.58 14.18 -12.14
CA ASP A 169 -25.15 12.90 -12.52
C ASP A 169 -24.63 11.77 -11.61
N LEU A 170 -23.33 11.75 -11.30
CA LEU A 170 -22.71 10.73 -10.45
C LEU A 170 -21.81 11.38 -9.40
N LEU A 171 -21.97 10.98 -8.14
CA LEU A 171 -21.06 11.30 -7.05
C LEU A 171 -20.28 10.05 -6.66
N MET A 172 -18.96 10.05 -6.93
CA MET A 172 -17.99 9.09 -6.45
C MET A 172 -17.49 9.59 -5.10
N MET A 173 -17.91 8.91 -4.01
CA MET A 173 -17.75 9.42 -2.64
C MET A 173 -16.90 8.48 -1.79
N ASP A 174 -15.86 9.01 -1.13
CA ASP A 174 -15.04 8.34 -0.14
C ASP A 174 -15.89 7.62 0.92
N SER A 175 -15.58 6.36 1.22
CA SER A 175 -16.39 5.50 2.08
C SER A 175 -15.67 5.02 3.33
N THR A 176 -14.41 5.34 3.51
CA THR A 176 -13.52 4.72 4.52
C THR A 176 -14.10 4.67 5.93
N ASN A 177 -14.83 5.71 6.34
CA ASN A 177 -15.45 5.79 7.66
C ASN A 177 -17.00 5.81 7.62
N ALA A 178 -17.62 5.32 6.57
CA ALA A 178 -19.09 5.37 6.43
C ALA A 178 -19.85 4.65 7.55
N GLU A 179 -19.25 3.66 8.21
CA GLU A 179 -19.83 2.93 9.34
C GLU A 179 -19.68 3.66 10.68
N VAL A 180 -18.87 4.74 10.74
CA VAL A 180 -18.61 5.47 11.98
C VAL A 180 -19.67 6.54 12.17
N PRO A 181 -20.49 6.49 13.24
CA PRO A 181 -21.54 7.46 13.45
C PRO A 181 -21.01 8.85 13.80
N GLY A 182 -21.81 9.88 13.50
CA GLY A 182 -21.53 11.27 13.85
C GLY A 182 -20.51 11.93 12.94
N PHE A 183 -19.65 12.78 13.51
CA PHE A 183 -18.70 13.64 12.80
C PHE A 183 -17.27 13.34 13.21
N VAL A 184 -16.34 13.44 12.26
CA VAL A 184 -14.92 13.34 12.55
C VAL A 184 -14.48 14.54 13.40
N LYS A 185 -13.60 14.31 14.35
CA LYS A 185 -13.04 15.41 15.15
C LYS A 185 -12.05 16.24 14.32
N PRO A 186 -12.00 17.58 14.55
CA PRO A 186 -10.98 18.42 13.94
C PRO A 186 -9.55 17.97 14.27
N GLU A 187 -8.61 18.16 13.34
CA GLU A 187 -7.19 17.85 13.54
C GLU A 187 -6.58 18.59 14.75
N THR A 188 -7.07 19.79 15.04
CA THR A 188 -6.65 20.57 16.21
C THR A 188 -6.92 19.90 17.56
N THR A 189 -7.86 18.94 17.63
CA THR A 189 -8.20 18.23 18.89
C THR A 189 -7.09 17.31 19.40
N ILE A 190 -6.08 17.04 18.59
CA ILE A 190 -4.92 16.23 18.99
C ILE A 190 -3.93 17.03 19.84
N GLY A 191 -3.87 18.34 19.66
CA GLY A 191 -2.92 19.21 20.35
C GLY A 191 -2.83 18.97 21.85
N PRO A 192 -3.95 18.95 22.61
CA PRO A 192 -3.92 18.69 24.06
C PRO A 192 -3.32 17.33 24.45
N ALA A 193 -3.56 16.27 23.67
CA ALA A 193 -3.00 14.95 23.96
C ALA A 193 -1.49 14.89 23.68
N LEU A 194 -1.03 15.52 22.60
CA LEU A 194 0.40 15.70 22.35
C LEU A 194 1.05 16.54 23.44
N ASP A 195 0.44 17.65 23.83
CA ASP A 195 0.95 18.51 24.90
C ASP A 195 1.12 17.75 26.21
N GLN A 196 0.13 16.94 26.58
CA GLN A 196 0.21 16.09 27.77
C GLN A 196 1.32 15.03 27.64
N ALA A 197 1.47 14.40 26.49
CA ALA A 197 2.52 13.40 26.25
C ALA A 197 3.92 14.03 26.37
N PHE A 198 4.11 15.23 25.79
CA PHE A 198 5.35 15.98 25.86
C PHE A 198 5.69 16.48 27.28
N ALA A 199 4.69 16.97 28.01
CA ALA A 199 4.86 17.43 29.41
C ALA A 199 5.29 16.29 30.34
N GLN A 200 4.82 15.07 30.09
CA GLN A 200 5.13 13.90 30.93
C GLN A 200 6.40 13.16 30.49
N ALA A 201 6.98 13.49 29.34
CA ALA A 201 8.16 12.82 28.83
C ALA A 201 9.43 13.28 29.55
N THR A 202 10.09 12.34 30.23
CA THR A 202 11.33 12.61 31.01
C THR A 202 12.60 12.42 30.20
N ARG A 203 12.50 11.69 29.06
CA ARG A 203 13.60 11.40 28.14
C ARG A 203 13.18 11.74 26.71
N LYS A 204 13.85 11.16 25.71
CA LYS A 204 13.51 11.40 24.30
C LYS A 204 12.12 10.93 23.94
N ILE A 205 11.55 11.59 22.95
CA ILE A 205 10.27 11.26 22.39
C ILE A 205 10.50 10.72 20.97
N ILE A 206 9.82 9.64 20.61
CA ILE A 206 9.79 9.12 19.26
C ILE A 206 8.35 9.15 18.79
N VAL A 207 8.08 9.84 17.69
CA VAL A 207 6.74 9.94 17.10
C VAL A 207 6.72 9.25 15.76
N ALA A 208 5.89 8.25 15.60
CA ALA A 208 5.68 7.55 14.34
C ALA A 208 4.40 8.02 13.67
N SER A 209 4.49 8.38 12.39
CA SER A 209 3.37 8.82 11.55
C SER A 209 3.66 8.55 10.08
N PHE A 210 2.66 8.73 9.22
CA PHE A 210 2.89 8.73 7.77
C PHE A 210 3.78 9.92 7.36
N SER A 211 4.66 9.67 6.41
CA SER A 211 5.57 10.71 5.89
C SER A 211 4.87 11.79 5.05
N SER A 212 3.61 11.59 4.70
CA SER A 212 2.76 12.55 3.99
C SER A 212 1.87 13.38 4.93
N HIS A 213 1.76 13.00 6.22
CA HIS A 213 0.85 13.64 7.17
C HIS A 213 1.43 14.95 7.73
N VAL A 214 1.55 15.97 6.87
CA VAL A 214 2.20 17.26 7.17
C VAL A 214 1.56 17.95 8.38
N HIS A 215 0.23 17.93 8.52
CA HIS A 215 -0.47 18.55 9.64
C HIS A 215 -0.06 17.94 11.01
N ARG A 216 0.10 16.60 11.07
CA ARG A 216 0.56 15.93 12.27
C ARG A 216 1.99 16.30 12.62
N VAL A 217 2.86 16.37 11.61
CA VAL A 217 4.25 16.79 11.80
C VAL A 217 4.30 18.22 12.30
N GLN A 218 3.46 19.13 11.79
CA GLN A 218 3.37 20.51 12.28
C GLN A 218 3.03 20.55 13.79
N GLN A 219 2.05 19.78 14.24
CA GLN A 219 1.67 19.73 15.65
C GLN A 219 2.80 19.19 16.54
N VAL A 220 3.55 18.20 16.06
CA VAL A 220 4.71 17.65 16.77
C VAL A 220 5.84 18.69 16.84
N VAL A 221 6.12 19.41 15.75
CA VAL A 221 7.12 20.48 15.71
C VAL A 221 6.74 21.62 16.64
N ASP A 222 5.48 22.04 16.65
CA ASP A 222 4.97 23.11 17.54
C ASP A 222 5.07 22.68 19.00
N ALA A 223 4.71 21.44 19.35
CA ALA A 223 4.87 20.90 20.68
C ALA A 223 6.36 20.82 21.09
N ALA A 224 7.23 20.34 20.22
CA ALA A 224 8.66 20.27 20.48
C ALA A 224 9.24 21.67 20.75
N HIS A 225 8.89 22.64 19.93
CA HIS A 225 9.30 24.03 20.11
C HIS A 225 8.84 24.60 21.48
N LYS A 226 7.58 24.39 21.85
CA LYS A 226 7.00 24.79 23.14
C LYS A 226 7.78 24.23 24.32
N TYR A 227 8.22 22.99 24.26
CA TYR A 227 8.97 22.32 25.33
C TYR A 227 10.50 22.44 25.19
N GLY A 228 10.99 23.27 24.28
CA GLY A 228 12.43 23.52 24.06
C GLY A 228 13.17 22.24 23.60
N ARG A 229 12.50 21.38 22.84
CA ARG A 229 13.09 20.15 22.30
C ARG A 229 13.47 20.32 20.83
N LYS A 230 14.45 19.55 20.37
CA LYS A 230 14.92 19.51 18.99
C LYS A 230 14.24 18.34 18.26
N VAL A 231 13.72 18.59 17.06
CA VAL A 231 13.09 17.57 16.19
C VAL A 231 14.09 17.07 15.17
N VAL A 232 14.13 15.75 14.99
CA VAL A 232 14.95 15.06 14.00
C VAL A 232 14.02 14.25 13.12
N PHE A 233 14.01 14.53 11.82
CA PHE A 233 13.29 13.69 10.84
C PHE A 233 14.11 12.45 10.51
N VAL A 234 13.46 11.26 10.56
CA VAL A 234 14.11 9.96 10.40
C VAL A 234 13.43 9.16 9.30
N GLY A 235 14.21 8.67 8.36
CA GLY A 235 13.76 7.94 7.17
C GLY A 235 13.73 8.82 5.91
N ARG A 236 14.07 8.22 4.77
CA ARG A 236 14.23 8.94 3.50
C ARG A 236 12.96 9.70 3.08
N SER A 237 11.81 9.03 3.11
CA SER A 237 10.52 9.65 2.76
C SER A 237 10.13 10.77 3.71
N MET A 238 10.33 10.60 5.03
CA MET A 238 10.03 11.63 6.03
C MET A 238 10.87 12.89 5.78
N VAL A 239 12.20 12.75 5.66
CA VAL A 239 13.10 13.88 5.41
C VAL A 239 12.75 14.59 4.10
N ARG A 240 12.56 13.84 3.01
CA ARG A 240 12.22 14.39 1.70
C ARG A 240 10.89 15.15 1.71
N ASN A 241 9.84 14.52 2.20
CA ASN A 241 8.49 15.09 2.15
C ASN A 241 8.37 16.32 3.06
N MET A 242 9.01 16.29 4.24
CA MET A 242 9.00 17.45 5.15
C MET A 242 9.85 18.61 4.63
N SER A 243 10.96 18.35 3.94
CA SER A 243 11.72 19.41 3.25
C SER A 243 10.87 20.06 2.17
N ILE A 244 10.21 19.27 1.31
CA ILE A 244 9.33 19.79 0.26
C ILE A 244 8.19 20.63 0.88
N ALA A 245 7.52 20.10 1.92
CA ALA A 245 6.44 20.81 2.58
C ALA A 245 6.89 22.13 3.21
N ALA A 246 8.09 22.18 3.79
CA ALA A 246 8.68 23.39 4.36
C ALA A 246 9.05 24.41 3.26
N ASP A 247 9.71 23.97 2.19
CA ASP A 247 10.10 24.82 1.06
C ASP A 247 8.88 25.47 0.36
N LEU A 248 7.77 24.74 0.33
CA LEU A 248 6.51 25.24 -0.24
C LEU A 248 5.63 26.02 0.74
N GLY A 249 6.03 26.11 2.02
CA GLY A 249 5.31 26.85 3.06
C GLY A 249 4.10 26.11 3.68
N TYR A 250 3.97 24.80 3.45
CA TYR A 250 2.94 23.95 4.09
C TYR A 250 3.37 23.46 5.48
N LEU A 251 4.67 23.46 5.77
CA LEU A 251 5.23 23.14 7.07
C LEU A 251 6.07 24.33 7.57
N ARG A 252 5.73 24.83 8.74
CA ARG A 252 6.48 25.91 9.40
C ARG A 252 7.47 25.30 10.38
N LEU A 253 8.74 25.60 10.20
CA LEU A 253 9.82 25.14 11.05
C LEU A 253 10.36 26.34 11.85
N PRO A 254 10.04 26.46 13.15
CA PRO A 254 10.63 27.50 13.99
C PRO A 254 12.15 27.39 14.00
N GLU A 255 12.82 28.53 14.08
CA GLU A 255 14.28 28.62 14.10
C GLU A 255 14.87 27.69 15.18
N ASP A 256 15.94 27.02 14.87
CA ASP A 256 16.64 26.07 15.73
C ASP A 256 15.83 24.90 16.31
N THR A 257 14.61 24.65 15.83
CA THR A 257 13.77 23.54 16.31
C THR A 257 14.12 22.23 15.62
N VAL A 258 14.37 22.24 14.31
CA VAL A 258 14.70 21.04 13.53
C VAL A 258 16.21 20.94 13.33
N ILE A 259 16.79 19.77 13.59
CA ILE A 259 18.21 19.49 13.43
C ILE A 259 18.44 18.22 12.61
N ASP A 260 19.62 18.13 12.04
CA ASP A 260 20.07 16.93 11.30
C ASP A 260 20.29 15.75 12.27
N LEU A 261 20.02 14.51 11.83
CA LEU A 261 20.23 13.28 12.61
C LEU A 261 21.68 13.19 13.18
N LYS A 262 22.66 13.63 12.41
CA LYS A 262 24.08 13.63 12.82
C LYS A 262 24.35 14.51 14.04
N LYS A 263 23.57 15.59 14.22
CA LYS A 263 23.71 16.51 15.35
C LYS A 263 22.94 16.04 16.59
N ALA A 264 22.10 15.02 16.47
CA ALA A 264 21.33 14.51 17.59
C ALA A 264 22.20 13.93 18.71
N HIS A 265 23.38 13.42 18.38
CA HIS A 265 24.34 12.88 19.37
C HIS A 265 24.90 13.95 20.34
N ASP A 266 24.85 15.22 19.95
CA ASP A 266 25.32 16.35 20.77
C ASP A 266 24.21 16.93 21.65
N VAL A 267 22.98 16.40 21.56
CA VAL A 267 21.81 16.88 22.29
C VAL A 267 21.40 15.88 23.37
N GLN A 268 21.06 16.35 24.54
CA GLN A 268 20.60 15.52 25.65
C GLN A 268 19.27 14.83 25.28
N ASP A 269 19.09 13.58 25.71
CA ASP A 269 17.90 12.78 25.40
C ASP A 269 16.57 13.46 25.75
N ASP A 270 16.49 14.15 26.87
CA ASP A 270 15.29 14.88 27.29
C ASP A 270 14.96 16.11 26.41
N LYS A 271 15.87 16.46 25.49
CA LYS A 271 15.70 17.53 24.50
C LYS A 271 15.49 17.02 23.07
N LEU A 272 15.36 15.72 22.86
CA LEU A 272 15.21 15.13 21.54
C LEU A 272 13.78 14.66 21.26
N VAL A 273 13.35 14.87 20.02
CA VAL A 273 12.14 14.30 19.41
C VAL A 273 12.52 13.71 18.05
N TYR A 274 12.35 12.42 17.89
CA TYR A 274 12.51 11.76 16.60
C TYR A 274 11.14 11.60 15.92
N MET A 275 10.99 12.13 14.72
CA MET A 275 9.80 11.96 13.89
C MET A 275 10.11 10.97 12.79
N CYS A 276 9.45 9.81 12.78
CA CYS A 276 9.79 8.70 11.90
C CYS A 276 8.57 8.05 11.24
N THR A 277 8.82 7.17 10.27
CA THR A 277 7.83 6.25 9.66
C THR A 277 7.76 4.92 10.42
N GLY A 278 6.81 4.06 10.06
CA GLY A 278 6.66 2.73 10.65
C GLY A 278 5.48 2.62 11.63
N SER A 279 4.52 3.54 11.52
CA SER A 279 3.32 3.55 12.37
C SER A 279 2.33 2.42 12.05
N GLN A 280 2.50 1.72 10.93
CA GLN A 280 1.67 0.59 10.50
C GLN A 280 2.33 -0.78 10.74
N GLY A 281 3.41 -0.82 11.47
CA GLY A 281 4.07 -2.09 11.81
C GLY A 281 5.03 -2.62 10.76
N GLU A 282 5.34 -1.83 9.73
CA GLU A 282 6.23 -2.23 8.65
C GLU A 282 7.64 -2.55 9.20
N PRO A 283 8.14 -3.79 9.06
CA PRO A 283 9.41 -4.20 9.69
C PRO A 283 10.63 -3.41 9.21
N MET A 284 10.61 -2.97 7.94
CA MET A 284 11.71 -2.24 7.33
C MET A 284 11.66 -0.73 7.57
N ALA A 285 10.54 -0.21 8.10
CA ALA A 285 10.40 1.19 8.45
C ALA A 285 11.22 1.56 9.69
N ALA A 286 11.41 2.85 9.91
CA ALA A 286 12.29 3.34 10.96
C ALA A 286 11.87 2.85 12.36
N LEU A 287 10.57 2.92 12.73
CA LEU A 287 10.10 2.48 14.04
C LEU A 287 10.30 0.98 14.25
N GLY A 288 10.01 0.12 13.25
CA GLY A 288 10.24 -1.33 13.33
C GLY A 288 11.70 -1.64 13.63
N ARG A 289 12.61 -1.03 12.87
CA ARG A 289 14.05 -1.18 13.09
C ARG A 289 14.53 -0.66 14.44
N ILE A 290 13.95 0.44 14.95
CA ILE A 290 14.25 0.98 16.29
C ILE A 290 13.79 -0.02 17.36
N ALA A 291 12.58 -0.55 17.25
CA ALA A 291 12.01 -1.52 18.19
C ALA A 291 12.78 -2.85 18.21
N ASP A 292 13.37 -3.24 17.07
CA ASP A 292 14.19 -4.44 16.94
C ASP A 292 15.66 -4.23 17.37
N GLY A 293 16.05 -2.99 17.77
CA GLY A 293 17.44 -2.67 18.08
C GLY A 293 18.38 -2.63 16.85
N ASN A 294 17.83 -2.61 15.65
CA ASN A 294 18.55 -2.67 14.39
C ASN A 294 18.72 -1.29 13.71
N HIS A 295 18.29 -0.21 14.37
CA HIS A 295 18.51 1.15 13.87
C HIS A 295 19.89 1.64 14.27
N ARG A 296 20.65 2.13 13.30
CA ARG A 296 22.06 2.53 13.48
C ARG A 296 22.28 3.62 14.53
N ASP A 297 21.39 4.62 14.55
CA ASP A 297 21.61 5.88 15.29
C ASP A 297 20.62 6.06 16.46
N ILE A 298 19.58 5.22 16.57
CA ILE A 298 18.52 5.39 17.57
C ILE A 298 18.27 4.06 18.28
N THR A 299 18.35 4.10 19.61
CA THR A 299 18.03 2.98 20.51
C THR A 299 16.90 3.38 21.44
N ILE A 300 16.05 2.43 21.83
CA ILE A 300 15.05 2.62 22.89
C ILE A 300 15.70 2.37 24.24
N ASN A 301 15.42 3.23 25.18
CA ASN A 301 15.81 3.09 26.58
C ASN A 301 14.56 3.14 27.46
N GLU A 302 14.72 2.68 28.70
CA GLU A 302 13.71 2.77 29.74
C GLU A 302 13.26 4.26 29.92
N PHE A 303 11.96 4.48 30.08
CA PHE A 303 11.33 5.80 30.19
C PHE A 303 11.33 6.70 28.95
N ASP A 304 11.82 6.22 27.80
CA ASP A 304 11.56 6.90 26.53
C ASP A 304 10.05 6.89 26.23
N THR A 305 9.57 7.92 25.54
CA THR A 305 8.17 8.01 25.15
C THR A 305 8.03 7.75 23.65
N VAL A 306 7.21 6.78 23.28
CA VAL A 306 6.90 6.49 21.87
C VAL A 306 5.44 6.79 21.60
N ILE A 307 5.18 7.66 20.62
CA ILE A 307 3.83 8.09 20.21
C ILE A 307 3.53 7.52 18.83
N LEU A 308 2.51 6.64 18.73
CA LEU A 308 1.98 6.17 17.45
C LEU A 308 0.84 7.11 17.04
N ALA A 309 1.14 8.05 16.17
CA ALA A 309 0.26 9.15 15.80
C ALA A 309 -0.50 8.87 14.49
N SER A 310 -0.96 7.63 14.29
CA SER A 310 -1.78 7.17 13.17
C SER A 310 -2.88 6.22 13.63
N SER A 311 -3.93 6.02 12.79
CA SER A 311 -4.83 4.88 12.97
C SER A 311 -4.19 3.61 12.41
N LEU A 312 -4.69 2.47 12.87
CA LEU A 312 -4.40 1.19 12.26
C LEU A 312 -5.13 1.10 10.91
N ILE A 313 -4.41 0.73 9.88
CA ILE A 313 -4.99 0.28 8.63
C ILE A 313 -5.45 -1.17 8.86
N PRO A 314 -6.69 -1.55 8.46
CA PRO A 314 -7.13 -2.94 8.56
C PRO A 314 -6.12 -3.91 7.93
N GLY A 315 -5.85 -5.02 8.64
CA GLY A 315 -4.80 -5.99 8.25
C GLY A 315 -3.43 -5.79 8.93
N ASN A 316 -3.12 -4.58 9.39
CA ASN A 316 -1.81 -4.26 10.01
C ASN A 316 -1.78 -4.42 11.54
N GLU A 317 -2.90 -4.80 12.17
CA GLU A 317 -3.05 -4.86 13.63
C GLU A 317 -1.97 -5.72 14.28
N HIS A 318 -1.71 -6.90 13.72
CA HIS A 318 -0.73 -7.83 14.29
C HIS A 318 0.69 -7.23 14.29
N GLY A 319 1.11 -6.66 13.18
CA GLY A 319 2.41 -6.00 13.06
C GLY A 319 2.59 -4.83 14.02
N VAL A 320 1.57 -3.99 14.16
CA VAL A 320 1.60 -2.82 15.07
C VAL A 320 1.64 -3.26 16.53
N TYR A 321 0.79 -4.19 16.96
CA TYR A 321 0.82 -4.68 18.35
C TYR A 321 2.11 -5.43 18.69
N LYS A 322 2.74 -6.11 17.72
CA LYS A 322 4.06 -6.71 17.89
C LYS A 322 5.12 -5.66 18.21
N ILE A 323 5.11 -4.52 17.49
CA ILE A 323 6.01 -3.39 17.75
C ILE A 323 5.71 -2.75 19.12
N ILE A 324 4.44 -2.51 19.44
CA ILE A 324 4.03 -1.96 20.75
C ILE A 324 4.55 -2.84 21.89
N ASN A 325 4.36 -4.16 21.81
CA ASN A 325 4.83 -5.09 22.83
C ASN A 325 6.36 -5.04 22.99
N LYS A 326 7.12 -4.99 21.90
CA LYS A 326 8.58 -4.84 21.97
C LYS A 326 9.00 -3.53 22.66
N LEU A 327 8.38 -2.43 22.30
CA LEU A 327 8.67 -1.12 22.89
C LEU A 327 8.39 -1.12 24.41
N VAL A 328 7.27 -1.70 24.83
CA VAL A 328 6.92 -1.84 26.26
C VAL A 328 7.92 -2.76 26.98
N GLN A 329 8.36 -3.88 26.37
CA GLN A 329 9.38 -4.76 26.92
C GLN A 329 10.72 -4.05 27.13
N LEU A 330 11.05 -3.08 26.28
CA LEU A 330 12.24 -2.23 26.41
C LEU A 330 12.09 -1.12 27.47
N GLY A 331 10.94 -1.04 28.16
CA GLY A 331 10.65 -0.06 29.19
C GLY A 331 10.16 1.29 28.66
N ALA A 332 9.84 1.40 27.39
CA ALA A 332 9.29 2.63 26.83
C ALA A 332 7.81 2.84 27.23
N ARG A 333 7.44 4.09 27.42
CA ARG A 333 6.05 4.51 27.55
C ARG A 333 5.43 4.66 26.15
N VAL A 334 4.46 3.81 25.81
CA VAL A 334 3.77 3.87 24.52
C VAL A 334 2.45 4.64 24.62
N VAL A 335 2.29 5.65 23.78
CA VAL A 335 1.09 6.47 23.61
C VAL A 335 0.52 6.22 22.23
N ASN A 336 -0.72 5.73 22.16
CA ASN A 336 -1.42 5.42 20.91
C ASN A 336 -2.89 5.80 21.01
N ARG A 337 -3.66 5.58 19.94
CA ARG A 337 -5.11 5.91 19.91
C ARG A 337 -5.95 5.23 20.99
N ASP A 338 -5.49 4.11 21.54
CA ASP A 338 -6.25 3.34 22.54
C ASP A 338 -6.16 3.99 23.93
N ASN A 339 -5.09 4.75 24.21
CA ASN A 339 -4.86 5.38 25.51
C ASN A 339 -4.79 6.92 25.48
N ALA A 340 -4.73 7.55 24.29
CA ALA A 340 -4.75 9.00 24.15
C ALA A 340 -5.27 9.43 22.77
N ALA A 341 -5.88 10.62 22.69
CA ALA A 341 -6.40 11.17 21.43
C ALA A 341 -5.25 11.75 20.56
N VAL A 342 -4.32 10.90 20.14
CA VAL A 342 -3.14 11.28 19.32
C VAL A 342 -3.37 11.13 17.82
N HIS A 343 -4.58 10.75 17.42
CA HIS A 343 -4.97 10.61 16.01
C HIS A 343 -6.44 10.96 15.81
N VAL A 344 -6.74 11.56 14.65
CA VAL A 344 -8.09 11.68 14.08
C VAL A 344 -8.05 11.22 12.63
N SER A 345 -9.18 10.69 12.13
CA SER A 345 -9.28 10.25 10.74
C SER A 345 -9.22 11.41 9.75
N GLY A 346 -8.73 11.11 8.55
CA GLY A 346 -8.78 12.01 7.39
C GLY A 346 -10.05 11.87 6.56
N HIS A 347 -10.97 10.94 6.89
CA HIS A 347 -12.14 10.58 6.10
C HIS A 347 -13.45 10.92 6.81
N CYS A 348 -14.49 11.21 6.01
CA CYS A 348 -15.82 11.55 6.50
C CYS A 348 -16.46 10.39 7.27
N ASN A 349 -17.06 10.71 8.43
CA ASN A 349 -17.98 9.83 9.13
C ASN A 349 -19.41 9.95 8.55
N GLU A 350 -20.38 9.15 9.03
CA GLU A 350 -21.77 9.14 8.56
C GLU A 350 -22.39 10.55 8.49
N GLY A 351 -22.20 11.38 9.53
CA GLY A 351 -22.79 12.73 9.59
C GLY A 351 -22.30 13.66 8.49
N GLU A 352 -21.02 13.56 8.13
CA GLU A 352 -20.42 14.36 7.05
C GLU A 352 -20.85 13.86 5.68
N LEU A 353 -20.97 12.55 5.50
CA LEU A 353 -21.52 11.97 4.28
C LEU A 353 -22.97 12.43 4.03
N LEU A 354 -23.82 12.48 5.07
CA LEU A 354 -25.16 13.04 4.97
C LEU A 354 -25.15 14.49 4.47
N TYR A 355 -24.20 15.32 4.96
CA TYR A 355 -24.06 16.69 4.45
C TYR A 355 -23.65 16.73 2.99
N MET A 356 -22.67 15.92 2.58
CA MET A 356 -22.19 15.88 1.21
C MET A 356 -23.31 15.50 0.22
N TYR A 357 -24.06 14.43 0.51
CA TYR A 357 -25.19 14.03 -0.34
C TYR A 357 -26.32 15.10 -0.38
N ASN A 358 -26.63 15.74 0.74
CA ASN A 358 -27.65 16.79 0.78
C ASN A 358 -27.22 18.07 0.08
N ILE A 359 -25.92 18.38 0.04
CA ILE A 359 -25.37 19.56 -0.64
C ILE A 359 -25.28 19.33 -2.14
N VAL A 360 -24.71 18.19 -2.55
CA VAL A 360 -24.49 17.85 -3.97
C VAL A 360 -25.77 17.41 -4.66
N LYS A 361 -26.64 16.68 -3.99
CA LYS A 361 -27.89 16.09 -4.50
C LYS A 361 -27.67 15.35 -5.84
N PRO A 362 -26.76 14.39 -5.89
CA PRO A 362 -26.45 13.67 -7.12
C PRO A 362 -27.64 12.81 -7.56
N LYS A 363 -27.76 12.56 -8.88
CA LYS A 363 -28.74 11.60 -9.40
C LYS A 363 -28.37 10.17 -9.05
N CYS A 364 -27.06 9.85 -9.14
CA CYS A 364 -26.50 8.55 -8.81
C CYS A 364 -25.37 8.69 -7.79
N ALA A 365 -25.24 7.70 -6.92
CA ALA A 365 -24.14 7.59 -5.95
C ALA A 365 -23.29 6.36 -6.26
N MET A 366 -21.97 6.52 -6.30
CA MET A 366 -21.00 5.43 -6.37
C MET A 366 -20.02 5.57 -5.22
N PRO A 367 -20.26 4.85 -4.10
CA PRO A 367 -19.26 4.73 -3.04
C PRO A 367 -17.93 4.22 -3.57
N ILE A 368 -16.84 4.88 -3.22
CA ILE A 368 -15.48 4.50 -3.58
C ILE A 368 -14.60 4.48 -2.32
N HIS A 369 -13.38 3.99 -2.43
CA HIS A 369 -12.35 4.03 -1.39
C HIS A 369 -12.80 3.40 -0.06
N GLY A 370 -12.65 2.09 0.06
CA GLY A 370 -13.01 1.33 1.26
C GLY A 370 -13.25 -0.14 0.95
N GLU A 371 -13.47 -0.92 1.99
CA GLU A 371 -13.90 -2.31 1.86
C GLU A 371 -15.40 -2.37 1.52
N ASN A 372 -15.89 -3.50 1.01
CA ASN A 372 -17.29 -3.69 0.62
C ASN A 372 -18.29 -3.27 1.70
N ARG A 373 -18.02 -3.52 2.98
CA ARG A 373 -18.86 -3.08 4.10
C ARG A 373 -18.97 -1.54 4.17
N HIS A 374 -17.90 -0.82 3.91
CA HIS A 374 -17.87 0.64 3.87
C HIS A 374 -18.66 1.19 2.68
N LEU A 375 -18.50 0.56 1.49
CA LEU A 375 -19.23 0.94 0.28
C LEU A 375 -20.74 0.76 0.47
N VAL A 376 -21.15 -0.38 1.04
CA VAL A 376 -22.56 -0.65 1.36
C VAL A 376 -23.11 0.36 2.35
N ALA A 377 -22.38 0.66 3.44
CA ALA A 377 -22.80 1.64 4.43
C ALA A 377 -22.96 3.05 3.82
N ASN A 378 -22.03 3.49 2.98
CA ASN A 378 -22.11 4.76 2.27
C ASN A 378 -23.29 4.79 1.29
N GLY A 379 -23.52 3.72 0.52
CA GLY A 379 -24.70 3.59 -0.34
C GLY A 379 -26.02 3.70 0.44
N MET A 380 -26.11 3.11 1.63
CA MET A 380 -27.27 3.25 2.51
C MET A 380 -27.47 4.70 2.99
N ILE A 381 -26.37 5.43 3.24
CA ILE A 381 -26.43 6.87 3.58
C ILE A 381 -26.96 7.68 2.39
N ALA A 382 -26.49 7.40 1.17
CA ALA A 382 -27.02 8.04 -0.03
C ALA A 382 -28.54 7.85 -0.17
N VAL A 383 -29.03 6.62 0.05
CA VAL A 383 -30.48 6.33 0.02
C VAL A 383 -31.24 7.10 1.12
N LYS A 384 -30.71 7.20 2.34
CA LYS A 384 -31.29 8.00 3.42
C LYS A 384 -31.49 9.47 3.04
N THR A 385 -30.62 10.01 2.15
CA THR A 385 -30.71 11.42 1.70
C THR A 385 -31.58 11.62 0.47
N GLY A 386 -32.17 10.56 -0.09
CA GLY A 386 -33.13 10.63 -1.18
C GLY A 386 -32.60 10.17 -2.55
N VAL A 387 -31.39 9.65 -2.63
CA VAL A 387 -30.91 8.93 -3.83
C VAL A 387 -31.74 7.66 -4.00
N ASP A 388 -32.28 7.44 -5.20
CA ASP A 388 -33.03 6.20 -5.49
C ASP A 388 -32.12 4.99 -5.27
N PRO A 389 -32.55 3.94 -4.54
CA PRO A 389 -31.76 2.73 -4.35
C PRO A 389 -31.25 2.10 -5.67
N GLN A 390 -31.99 2.25 -6.76
CA GLN A 390 -31.58 1.78 -8.09
C GLN A 390 -30.44 2.60 -8.71
N ASN A 391 -30.21 3.79 -8.19
CA ASN A 391 -29.15 4.71 -8.63
C ASN A 391 -27.91 4.67 -7.71
N VAL A 392 -27.85 3.73 -6.77
CA VAL A 392 -26.65 3.44 -5.99
C VAL A 392 -25.87 2.33 -6.66
N VAL A 393 -24.68 2.68 -7.14
CA VAL A 393 -23.77 1.75 -7.84
C VAL A 393 -22.72 1.27 -6.84
N LEU A 394 -22.77 -0.01 -6.49
CA LEU A 394 -21.70 -0.68 -5.74
C LEU A 394 -20.83 -1.42 -6.76
N ALA A 395 -19.66 -0.88 -7.01
CA ALA A 395 -18.72 -1.42 -8.00
C ALA A 395 -17.51 -2.04 -7.31
N GLU A 396 -16.97 -3.08 -7.92
CA GLU A 396 -15.71 -3.72 -7.54
C GLU A 396 -14.57 -3.30 -8.48
N ASP A 397 -13.35 -3.61 -8.10
CA ASP A 397 -12.18 -3.36 -8.96
C ASP A 397 -12.34 -4.10 -10.31
N GLY A 398 -12.21 -3.35 -11.40
CA GLY A 398 -12.39 -3.86 -12.76
C GLY A 398 -13.81 -3.73 -13.33
N ASP A 399 -14.79 -3.32 -12.53
CA ASP A 399 -16.14 -3.07 -13.05
C ASP A 399 -16.17 -1.87 -14.01
N VAL A 400 -16.94 -2.01 -15.07
CA VAL A 400 -17.24 -0.96 -16.03
C VAL A 400 -18.61 -0.37 -15.72
N VAL A 401 -18.62 0.90 -15.36
CA VAL A 401 -19.84 1.65 -15.04
C VAL A 401 -20.16 2.61 -16.18
N ASP A 402 -21.30 2.41 -16.83
CA ASP A 402 -21.83 3.37 -17.80
C ASP A 402 -22.60 4.48 -17.09
N LEU A 403 -22.29 5.74 -17.45
CA LEU A 403 -23.04 6.91 -17.05
C LEU A 403 -23.69 7.54 -18.29
N TYR A 404 -25.02 7.43 -18.38
CA TYR A 404 -25.77 7.93 -19.52
C TYR A 404 -27.12 8.53 -19.10
N HIS A 405 -27.40 9.76 -19.53
CA HIS A 405 -28.62 10.50 -19.22
C HIS A 405 -28.97 10.55 -17.72
N GLY A 406 -27.96 10.63 -16.83
CA GLY A 406 -28.14 10.70 -15.39
C GLY A 406 -28.52 9.37 -14.75
N GLN A 407 -28.27 8.26 -15.42
CA GLN A 407 -28.32 6.91 -14.87
C GLN A 407 -26.93 6.30 -14.92
N ALA A 408 -26.56 5.57 -13.86
CA ALA A 408 -25.31 4.86 -13.77
C ALA A 408 -25.57 3.38 -13.45
N ALA A 409 -24.89 2.48 -14.15
CA ALA A 409 -25.01 1.03 -13.93
C ALA A 409 -23.73 0.29 -14.30
N VAL A 410 -23.45 -0.80 -13.59
CA VAL A 410 -22.41 -1.76 -13.99
C VAL A 410 -22.89 -2.48 -15.24
N VAL A 411 -22.12 -2.41 -16.33
CA VAL A 411 -22.46 -2.98 -17.62
C VAL A 411 -21.49 -4.08 -18.06
N GLY A 412 -20.41 -4.28 -17.35
CA GLY A 412 -19.40 -5.29 -17.65
C GLY A 412 -18.21 -5.19 -16.72
N SER A 413 -17.15 -5.88 -17.06
CA SER A 413 -15.90 -5.84 -16.32
C SER A 413 -14.70 -5.95 -17.26
N VAL A 414 -13.56 -5.44 -16.80
CA VAL A 414 -12.26 -5.59 -17.46
C VAL A 414 -11.30 -6.37 -16.57
N PRO A 415 -10.29 -7.05 -17.11
CA PRO A 415 -9.25 -7.66 -16.31
C PRO A 415 -8.62 -6.62 -15.37
N CYS A 416 -8.61 -6.92 -14.08
CA CYS A 416 -8.04 -6.08 -13.04
C CYS A 416 -7.41 -6.96 -11.97
N GLY A 417 -6.07 -7.10 -12.02
CA GLY A 417 -5.29 -7.93 -11.10
C GLY A 417 -4.36 -7.11 -10.22
N TYR A 418 -3.58 -7.81 -9.41
CA TYR A 418 -2.45 -7.24 -8.69
C TYR A 418 -1.21 -7.32 -9.58
N VAL A 419 -0.50 -6.20 -9.71
CA VAL A 419 0.79 -6.15 -10.39
C VAL A 419 1.86 -5.96 -9.31
N TYR A 420 2.56 -7.03 -9.00
CA TYR A 420 3.55 -7.04 -7.93
C TYR A 420 4.86 -6.42 -8.39
N VAL A 421 5.48 -5.63 -7.49
CA VAL A 421 6.84 -5.11 -7.63
C VAL A 421 7.72 -5.82 -6.61
N ASP A 422 8.82 -6.41 -7.08
CA ASP A 422 9.83 -7.11 -6.30
C ASP A 422 11.22 -6.65 -6.76
N GLY A 423 11.82 -5.71 -6.04
CA GLY A 423 13.04 -5.03 -6.46
C GLY A 423 12.87 -4.32 -7.80
N ASP A 424 13.62 -4.73 -8.80
CA ASP A 424 13.55 -4.16 -10.16
C ASP A 424 12.49 -4.84 -11.06
N SER A 425 11.93 -5.98 -10.62
CA SER A 425 10.93 -6.74 -11.37
C SER A 425 9.53 -6.16 -11.16
N VAL A 426 8.79 -5.98 -12.24
CA VAL A 426 7.42 -5.43 -12.23
C VAL A 426 6.49 -6.34 -13.01
N GLY A 427 5.55 -6.99 -12.32
CA GLY A 427 4.51 -7.84 -12.91
C GLY A 427 5.00 -9.22 -13.38
N GLU A 428 6.23 -9.61 -13.07
CA GLU A 428 6.76 -10.94 -13.37
C GLU A 428 6.40 -11.96 -12.28
N LEU A 429 6.19 -11.48 -11.04
CA LEU A 429 5.82 -12.32 -9.92
C LEU A 429 4.34 -12.70 -10.01
N THR A 430 4.07 -14.02 -10.01
CA THR A 430 2.73 -14.59 -10.09
C THR A 430 2.24 -15.07 -8.73
N GLU A 431 0.92 -15.31 -8.59
CA GLU A 431 0.33 -15.91 -7.39
C GLU A 431 0.93 -17.29 -7.07
N ASP A 432 1.24 -18.10 -8.10
CA ASP A 432 1.90 -19.40 -7.92
C ASP A 432 3.29 -19.26 -7.31
N GLU A 433 4.02 -18.20 -7.65
CA GLU A 433 5.35 -17.93 -7.08
C GLU A 433 5.26 -17.40 -5.66
N LEU A 434 4.26 -16.59 -5.35
CA LEU A 434 3.96 -16.17 -3.98
C LEU A 434 3.59 -17.35 -3.10
N GLU A 435 2.75 -18.27 -3.59
CA GLU A 435 2.41 -19.50 -2.87
C GLU A 435 3.67 -20.34 -2.57
N LYS A 436 4.57 -20.48 -3.54
CA LYS A 436 5.87 -21.15 -3.32
C LYS A 436 6.72 -20.45 -2.25
N ARG A 437 6.75 -19.10 -2.24
CA ARG A 437 7.46 -18.34 -1.20
C ARG A 437 6.85 -18.54 0.19
N ARG A 438 5.52 -18.57 0.28
CA ARG A 438 4.80 -18.88 1.53
C ARG A 438 5.15 -20.27 2.05
N ILE A 439 5.08 -21.29 1.19
CA ILE A 439 5.45 -22.67 1.53
C ILE A 439 6.91 -22.73 1.99
N LEU A 440 7.83 -22.09 1.28
CA LEU A 440 9.24 -22.03 1.68
C LEU A 440 9.45 -21.40 3.06
N GLY A 441 8.70 -20.34 3.37
CA GLY A 441 8.79 -19.62 4.64
C GLY A 441 8.15 -20.36 5.83
N THR A 442 7.06 -21.10 5.61
CA THR A 442 6.26 -21.73 6.67
C THR A 442 6.58 -23.21 6.85
N GLU A 443 6.79 -23.96 5.78
CA GLU A 443 6.94 -25.40 5.76
C GLU A 443 8.39 -25.88 5.54
N GLY A 444 9.25 -24.97 5.04
CA GLY A 444 10.61 -25.28 4.66
C GLY A 444 10.73 -26.00 3.30
N PHE A 445 11.92 -26.55 3.01
CA PHE A 445 12.11 -27.29 1.78
C PHE A 445 12.95 -28.55 1.98
N VAL A 446 12.72 -29.55 1.11
CA VAL A 446 13.46 -30.80 1.04
C VAL A 446 13.99 -30.98 -0.38
N SER A 447 15.31 -31.06 -0.54
CA SER A 447 15.92 -31.44 -1.82
C SER A 447 16.42 -32.89 -1.74
N SER A 448 16.19 -33.65 -2.81
CA SER A 448 16.68 -35.02 -2.91
C SER A 448 17.37 -35.23 -4.25
N PHE A 449 18.59 -35.72 -4.20
CA PHE A 449 19.44 -35.99 -5.36
C PHE A 449 19.75 -37.47 -5.50
N VAL A 450 19.54 -38.01 -6.72
CA VAL A 450 19.84 -39.43 -7.05
C VAL A 450 20.50 -39.50 -8.43
N VAL A 451 21.43 -40.44 -8.58
CA VAL A 451 22.03 -40.79 -9.87
C VAL A 451 21.54 -42.18 -10.24
N VAL A 452 20.98 -42.29 -11.43
CA VAL A 452 20.45 -43.53 -11.99
C VAL A 452 21.18 -43.92 -13.28
N ASP A 453 21.08 -45.19 -13.62
CA ASP A 453 21.39 -45.72 -14.96
C ASP A 453 20.10 -46.32 -15.49
N THR A 454 19.47 -45.61 -16.44
CA THR A 454 18.19 -46.04 -17.01
C THR A 454 18.33 -47.21 -17.98
N GLU A 455 19.53 -47.55 -18.50
CA GLU A 455 19.80 -48.72 -19.32
C GLU A 455 19.86 -50.00 -18.50
N THR A 456 20.53 -49.94 -17.34
CA THR A 456 20.62 -51.08 -16.44
C THR A 456 19.52 -51.13 -15.38
N ALA A 457 18.68 -50.12 -15.31
CA ALA A 457 17.60 -49.90 -14.34
C ALA A 457 18.15 -49.88 -12.88
N ASP A 458 19.32 -49.29 -12.67
CA ASP A 458 19.95 -49.27 -11.36
C ASP A 458 20.09 -47.87 -10.79
N VAL A 459 20.10 -47.76 -9.46
CA VAL A 459 20.38 -46.52 -8.72
C VAL A 459 21.87 -46.54 -8.34
N VAL A 460 22.66 -45.75 -9.06
CA VAL A 460 24.12 -45.73 -8.95
C VAL A 460 24.60 -45.01 -7.69
N ALA A 461 23.91 -43.90 -7.30
CA ALA A 461 24.26 -43.17 -6.08
C ALA A 461 23.05 -42.41 -5.51
N GLY A 462 23.01 -42.29 -4.19
CA GLY A 462 21.91 -41.60 -3.48
C GLY A 462 20.76 -42.55 -3.10
N PRO A 463 19.53 -42.04 -2.83
CA PRO A 463 19.18 -40.62 -2.74
C PRO A 463 19.84 -39.90 -1.54
N LYS A 464 20.47 -38.77 -1.81
CA LYS A 464 20.95 -37.86 -0.78
C LYS A 464 19.89 -36.81 -0.51
N ILE A 465 19.42 -36.67 0.71
CA ILE A 465 18.33 -35.77 1.10
C ILE A 465 18.93 -34.63 1.91
N TYR A 466 18.60 -33.39 1.53
CA TYR A 466 18.95 -32.16 2.23
C TYR A 466 17.68 -31.52 2.77
N LEU A 467 17.71 -31.11 4.02
CA LEU A 467 16.59 -30.56 4.77
C LEU A 467 16.89 -29.09 5.12
N ASN A 468 15.89 -28.25 4.99
CA ASN A 468 15.95 -26.90 5.51
C ASN A 468 14.62 -26.52 6.14
N ALA A 469 14.66 -26.24 7.45
CA ALA A 469 13.49 -25.89 8.28
C ALA A 469 12.36 -26.95 8.30
N VAL A 470 12.67 -28.25 8.06
CA VAL A 470 11.68 -29.36 8.04
C VAL A 470 11.83 -30.30 9.23
N ALA A 471 13.05 -30.77 9.50
CA ALA A 471 13.39 -31.63 10.60
C ALA A 471 14.83 -31.36 11.05
N GLU A 472 15.15 -31.75 12.31
CA GLU A 472 16.50 -31.58 12.87
C GLU A 472 17.40 -32.79 12.59
N ASP A 473 16.83 -34.02 12.45
CA ASP A 473 17.57 -35.25 12.26
C ASP A 473 17.35 -35.87 10.88
N GLU A 474 18.44 -35.96 10.10
CA GLU A 474 18.43 -36.60 8.78
C GLU A 474 18.25 -38.12 8.84
N SER A 475 18.54 -38.77 9.97
CA SER A 475 18.42 -40.22 10.12
C SER A 475 16.98 -40.71 10.05
N GLU A 476 16.01 -39.87 10.36
CA GLU A 476 14.58 -40.19 10.21
C GLU A 476 14.20 -40.53 8.77
N PHE A 477 14.96 -40.02 7.80
CA PHE A 477 14.69 -40.19 6.36
C PHE A 477 15.27 -41.50 5.77
N ASP A 478 15.97 -42.34 6.54
CA ASP A 478 16.56 -43.57 6.00
C ASP A 478 15.52 -44.52 5.42
N LYS A 479 14.35 -44.62 6.03
CA LYS A 479 13.26 -45.47 5.50
C LYS A 479 12.75 -44.99 4.15
N VAL A 480 12.57 -43.70 3.97
CA VAL A 480 12.08 -43.16 2.71
C VAL A 480 13.16 -43.18 1.62
N ARG A 481 14.46 -43.15 1.99
CA ARG A 481 15.56 -43.38 1.03
C ARG A 481 15.43 -44.72 0.37
N HIS A 482 15.21 -45.80 1.14
CA HIS A 482 15.00 -47.16 0.60
C HIS A 482 13.75 -47.21 -0.29
N GLN A 483 12.63 -46.65 0.15
CA GLN A 483 11.41 -46.64 -0.65
C GLN A 483 11.58 -45.90 -1.98
N ILE A 484 12.36 -44.81 -2.01
CA ILE A 484 12.66 -44.08 -3.24
C ILE A 484 13.45 -44.96 -4.20
N VAL A 485 14.51 -45.64 -3.70
CA VAL A 485 15.33 -46.57 -4.51
C VAL A 485 14.47 -47.64 -5.13
N GLU A 486 13.66 -48.37 -4.34
CA GLU A 486 12.77 -49.44 -4.82
C GLU A 486 11.81 -48.91 -5.93
N GLN A 487 11.14 -47.78 -5.68
CA GLN A 487 10.18 -47.24 -6.65
C GLN A 487 10.84 -46.73 -7.93
N LEU A 488 12.05 -46.20 -7.86
CA LEU A 488 12.79 -45.79 -9.05
C LEU A 488 13.23 -47.01 -9.86
N GLN A 489 13.78 -48.05 -9.22
CA GLN A 489 14.18 -49.28 -9.90
C GLN A 489 13.00 -49.98 -10.52
N ASP A 490 11.86 -50.11 -9.81
CA ASP A 490 10.62 -50.70 -10.34
C ASP A 490 10.13 -49.92 -11.60
N ALA A 491 10.16 -48.59 -11.55
CA ALA A 491 9.75 -47.74 -12.68
C ALA A 491 10.68 -47.89 -13.90
N MET A 492 11.99 -47.95 -13.68
CA MET A 492 12.98 -48.16 -14.74
C MET A 492 12.85 -49.58 -15.34
N MET A 493 12.68 -50.62 -14.52
CA MET A 493 12.40 -51.95 -15.00
C MET A 493 11.09 -52.05 -15.81
N ALA A 494 10.10 -51.22 -15.50
CA ALA A 494 8.87 -51.08 -16.27
C ALA A 494 9.00 -50.24 -17.53
N GLY A 495 10.23 -49.80 -17.87
CA GLY A 495 10.52 -49.06 -19.12
C GLY A 495 10.43 -47.55 -18.99
N THR A 496 10.50 -46.97 -17.77
CA THR A 496 10.55 -45.52 -17.61
C THR A 496 12.02 -45.03 -17.66
N HIS A 497 12.40 -44.43 -18.81
CA HIS A 497 13.74 -43.84 -19.01
C HIS A 497 13.72 -42.29 -18.95
N ASP A 498 12.57 -41.67 -18.74
CA ASP A 498 12.38 -40.23 -18.65
C ASP A 498 12.70 -39.75 -17.22
N THR A 499 13.77 -38.98 -17.08
CA THR A 499 14.24 -38.41 -15.81
C THR A 499 13.18 -37.55 -15.12
N TYR A 500 12.35 -36.82 -15.88
CA TYR A 500 11.25 -36.03 -15.33
C TYR A 500 10.18 -36.92 -14.64
N LYS A 501 9.83 -38.06 -15.25
CA LYS A 501 8.90 -39.01 -14.63
C LYS A 501 9.49 -39.63 -13.36
N LEU A 502 10.77 -39.96 -13.36
CA LEU A 502 11.48 -40.44 -12.20
C LEU A 502 11.52 -39.39 -11.07
N GLN A 503 11.74 -38.11 -11.40
CA GLN A 503 11.61 -37.00 -10.44
C GLN A 503 10.20 -36.91 -9.83
N GLN A 504 9.14 -37.12 -10.63
CA GLN A 504 7.76 -37.10 -10.11
C GLN A 504 7.46 -38.28 -9.16
N ILE A 505 8.05 -39.43 -9.40
CA ILE A 505 7.97 -40.59 -8.49
C ILE A 505 8.65 -40.23 -7.17
N MET A 506 9.87 -39.74 -7.23
CA MET A 506 10.63 -39.34 -6.05
C MET A 506 9.90 -38.25 -5.25
N ARG A 507 9.35 -37.24 -5.94
CA ARG A 507 8.56 -36.16 -5.30
C ARG A 507 7.35 -36.71 -4.56
N ARG A 508 6.58 -37.61 -5.17
CA ARG A 508 5.38 -38.21 -4.56
C ARG A 508 5.74 -39.08 -3.35
N THR A 509 6.78 -39.92 -3.47
CA THR A 509 7.21 -40.79 -2.40
C THR A 509 7.67 -40.00 -1.20
N LEU A 510 8.57 -39.04 -1.42
CA LEU A 510 9.12 -38.19 -0.34
C LEU A 510 8.01 -37.30 0.27
N GLY A 511 7.17 -36.66 -0.57
CA GLY A 511 6.07 -35.83 -0.10
C GLY A 511 5.03 -36.59 0.72
N SER A 512 4.65 -37.77 0.27
CA SER A 512 3.71 -38.64 1.01
C SER A 512 4.30 -39.11 2.34
N TRP A 513 5.60 -39.36 2.39
CA TRP A 513 6.29 -39.76 3.61
C TRP A 513 6.36 -38.59 4.61
N VAL A 514 6.80 -37.40 4.16
CA VAL A 514 6.89 -36.18 4.99
C VAL A 514 5.53 -35.82 5.55
N ALA A 515 4.50 -35.82 4.72
CA ALA A 515 3.14 -35.47 5.14
C ALA A 515 2.61 -36.46 6.23
N ARG A 516 2.93 -37.74 6.13
CA ARG A 516 2.47 -38.75 7.09
C ARG A 516 3.28 -38.77 8.39
N GLN A 517 4.60 -38.59 8.33
CA GLN A 517 5.48 -38.72 9.48
C GLN A 517 5.66 -37.39 10.22
N LEU A 518 5.78 -36.30 9.50
CA LEU A 518 6.08 -34.97 10.07
C LEU A 518 4.87 -34.04 10.10
N HIS A 519 3.74 -34.43 9.47
CA HIS A 519 2.53 -33.60 9.33
C HIS A 519 2.81 -32.23 8.71
N ARG A 520 3.78 -32.17 7.78
CA ARG A 520 4.22 -30.99 7.06
C ARG A 520 4.10 -31.18 5.53
N LYS A 521 4.05 -30.08 4.79
CA LYS A 521 3.99 -30.08 3.31
C LYS A 521 5.07 -29.17 2.71
N PRO A 522 6.37 -29.44 2.96
CA PRO A 522 7.45 -28.60 2.47
C PRO A 522 7.53 -28.64 0.94
N MET A 523 8.21 -27.65 0.37
CA MET A 523 8.58 -27.70 -1.04
C MET A 523 9.56 -28.85 -1.26
N ILE A 524 9.25 -29.73 -2.22
CA ILE A 524 10.11 -30.87 -2.55
C ILE A 524 10.75 -30.64 -3.92
N VAL A 525 12.10 -30.63 -3.93
CA VAL A 525 12.92 -30.42 -5.12
C VAL A 525 13.72 -31.70 -5.41
N PRO A 526 13.16 -32.66 -6.18
CA PRO A 526 13.87 -33.85 -6.59
C PRO A 526 14.78 -33.56 -7.78
N VAL A 527 15.95 -34.11 -7.78
CA VAL A 527 16.91 -34.08 -8.88
C VAL A 527 17.34 -35.49 -9.22
N VAL A 528 17.11 -35.91 -10.45
CA VAL A 528 17.51 -37.21 -11.00
C VAL A 528 18.50 -36.95 -12.12
N ALA A 529 19.72 -37.45 -11.99
CA ALA A 529 20.71 -37.46 -13.07
C ALA A 529 20.85 -38.88 -13.63
N ASP A 530 20.83 -39.03 -14.95
CA ASP A 530 21.00 -40.30 -15.65
C ASP A 530 22.40 -40.36 -16.28
N ILE A 531 23.19 -41.38 -15.92
CA ILE A 531 24.53 -41.54 -16.50
C ILE A 531 24.50 -42.03 -17.95
N ALA A 532 23.36 -42.57 -18.43
CA ALA A 532 23.16 -42.96 -19.82
C ALA A 532 22.84 -41.78 -20.75
N GLN A 533 22.50 -40.59 -20.17
CA GLN A 533 22.26 -39.35 -20.89
C GLN A 533 23.39 -38.37 -20.62
N ASP A 534 23.77 -37.56 -21.62
CA ASP A 534 24.80 -36.55 -21.47
C ASP A 534 24.44 -35.57 -20.34
N VAL A 535 25.32 -35.40 -19.37
CA VAL A 535 25.07 -34.64 -18.13
C VAL A 535 24.63 -33.21 -18.42
N ASP A 536 25.08 -32.62 -19.54
CA ASP A 536 24.73 -31.27 -19.96
C ASP A 536 23.28 -31.14 -20.46
N GLU A 537 22.71 -32.21 -21.03
CA GLU A 537 21.31 -32.25 -21.46
C GLU A 537 20.35 -32.48 -20.27
N ALA A 538 20.76 -33.30 -19.30
CA ALA A 538 20.01 -33.59 -18.08
C ALA A 538 19.91 -32.40 -17.11
N MET A 539 20.88 -31.47 -17.16
CA MET A 539 20.92 -30.27 -16.32
C MET A 539 20.25 -29.05 -16.96
N GLY A 540 19.81 -29.14 -18.22
CA GLY A 540 19.16 -28.02 -18.91
C GLY A 540 20.09 -26.84 -19.22
N LEU A 541 21.41 -27.07 -19.19
CA LEU A 541 22.43 -26.03 -19.39
C LEU A 541 22.62 -25.63 -20.87
N ASN A 542 22.04 -26.37 -21.83
CA ASN A 542 22.12 -26.11 -23.27
C ASN A 542 20.95 -25.29 -23.84
N ALA A 543 20.07 -24.70 -23.04
CA ALA A 543 18.92 -23.92 -23.50
C ALA A 543 19.15 -22.39 -23.53
N ALA A 544 20.42 -21.94 -23.58
CA ALA A 544 20.74 -20.53 -23.74
C ALA A 544 21.93 -20.34 -24.71
N GLN A 545 21.65 -20.43 -26.03
CA GLN A 545 22.39 -19.75 -27.10
C GLN A 545 21.43 -18.96 -27.97
#